data_01b8218cdc24ef91c76f78f138ae2a18
#
_entry.id   01b8218cdc24ef91c76f78f138ae2a18
#
_cell.length_a   1.000
_cell.length_b   1.000
_cell.length_c   1.000
_cell.angle_alpha   90.00
_cell.angle_beta   90.00
_cell.angle_gamma   90.00
#
_symmetry.space_group_name_H-M   'P 1'
#
loop_
_entity.id
_entity.type
_entity.pdbx_description
1 polymer ?
#
loop_
_entity_poly.entity_id
_entity_poly.type
_entity_poly.pdbx_seq_one_letter_code
_entity_poly.pdbx_strand_id
1 'polypeptide(L)'
;MPIKQIKRFLFGAPRMSREDAMKVFKRDHYTCQYCGLDGLKFENWLVLTVDHVHPHARGGGRHMENLVTACQPCNLLKGKREYATLEAAKAHVLARREKWHQTFQAQVKVSAAAAAH
;
A
#
# COMPACT_ATOMS: atom_id res chain seq x y z
N MET A 1 -1.42 2.64 -23.01
CA MET A 1 -0.38 1.81 -22.37
C MET A 1 -1.02 0.53 -21.83
N PRO A 2 -0.41 -0.64 -22.09
CA PRO A 2 -0.94 -1.87 -21.52
C PRO A 2 -0.90 -1.85 -19.99
N ILE A 3 -1.89 -2.45 -19.39
CA ILE A 3 -2.03 -2.50 -17.92
C ILE A 3 -0.79 -3.05 -17.22
N LYS A 4 -0.16 -4.04 -17.85
CA LYS A 4 1.09 -4.64 -17.35
C LYS A 4 2.19 -3.57 -17.18
N GLN A 5 2.32 -2.67 -18.16
CA GLN A 5 3.33 -1.61 -18.12
C GLN A 5 2.95 -0.53 -17.11
N ILE A 6 1.66 -0.22 -16.97
CA ILE A 6 1.19 0.75 -15.97
C ILE A 6 1.55 0.27 -14.57
N LYS A 7 1.23 -0.99 -14.24
CA LYS A 7 1.57 -1.56 -12.94
C LYS A 7 3.07 -1.55 -12.70
N ARG A 8 3.85 -1.93 -13.71
CA ARG A 8 5.30 -1.93 -13.60
C ARG A 8 5.87 -0.54 -13.38
N PHE A 9 5.31 0.47 -14.07
CA PHE A 9 5.72 1.86 -13.94
C PHE A 9 5.45 2.38 -12.52
N LEU A 10 4.25 2.08 -11.97
CA LEU A 10 3.84 2.58 -10.66
C LEU A 10 4.66 1.97 -9.52
N PHE A 11 5.10 0.72 -9.65
CA PHE A 11 5.73 -0.01 -8.55
C PHE A 11 7.19 -0.33 -8.80
N GLY A 12 7.77 0.20 -9.90
CA GLY A 12 9.13 -0.13 -10.29
C GLY A 12 9.24 -1.51 -10.93
N ALA A 13 10.46 -2.00 -11.12
CA ALA A 13 10.68 -3.32 -11.67
C ALA A 13 10.31 -4.38 -10.62
N PRO A 14 9.24 -5.15 -10.83
CA PRO A 14 8.82 -6.11 -9.83
C PRO A 14 9.79 -7.28 -9.76
N ARG A 15 10.14 -7.70 -8.56
CA ARG A 15 10.91 -8.92 -8.32
C ARG A 15 10.02 -10.15 -8.39
N MET A 16 8.75 -9.96 -8.59
CA MET A 16 7.73 -10.98 -8.63
C MET A 16 6.98 -10.88 -9.95
N SER A 17 6.52 -12.03 -10.47
CA SER A 17 5.74 -12.03 -11.69
C SER A 17 4.37 -11.40 -11.46
N ARG A 18 3.77 -10.93 -12.56
CA ARG A 18 2.42 -10.41 -12.53
C ARG A 18 1.42 -11.46 -12.04
N GLU A 19 1.60 -12.71 -12.46
CA GLU A 19 0.74 -13.82 -12.05
C GLU A 19 0.79 -14.02 -10.54
N ASP A 20 1.98 -13.95 -9.94
CA ASP A 20 2.12 -14.11 -8.49
C ASP A 20 1.50 -12.93 -7.75
N ALA A 21 1.69 -11.71 -8.24
CA ALA A 21 1.04 -10.53 -7.66
C ALA A 21 -0.48 -10.65 -7.70
N MET A 22 -1.03 -11.14 -8.82
CA MET A 22 -2.48 -11.33 -8.95
C MET A 22 -3.01 -12.38 -7.98
N LYS A 23 -2.23 -13.41 -7.66
CA LYS A 23 -2.62 -14.39 -6.65
C LYS A 23 -2.76 -13.75 -5.28
N VAL A 24 -1.83 -12.86 -4.93
CA VAL A 24 -1.89 -12.13 -3.65
C VAL A 24 -3.14 -11.24 -3.63
N PHE A 25 -3.37 -10.48 -4.69
CA PHE A 25 -4.55 -9.61 -4.77
C PHE A 25 -5.84 -10.40 -4.63
N LYS A 26 -5.98 -11.51 -5.34
CA LYS A 26 -7.18 -12.36 -5.27
C LYS A 26 -7.39 -12.93 -3.88
N ARG A 27 -6.34 -13.44 -3.25
CA ARG A 27 -6.42 -13.96 -1.88
C ARG A 27 -6.94 -12.90 -0.92
N ASP A 28 -6.47 -11.66 -1.08
CA ASP A 28 -6.81 -10.55 -0.20
C ASP A 28 -8.06 -9.79 -0.65
N HIS A 29 -8.80 -10.33 -1.61
CA HIS A 29 -10.01 -9.74 -2.16
C HIS A 29 -9.78 -8.31 -2.67
N TYR A 30 -8.60 -8.07 -3.25
CA TYR A 30 -8.21 -6.75 -3.79
C TYR A 30 -8.28 -5.64 -2.75
N THR A 31 -8.10 -5.98 -1.48
CA THR A 31 -8.24 -5.03 -0.37
C THR A 31 -6.88 -4.75 0.25
N CYS A 32 -6.56 -3.48 0.46
CA CYS A 32 -5.34 -3.11 1.18
C CYS A 32 -5.41 -3.68 2.60
N GLN A 33 -4.42 -4.48 2.97
CA GLN A 33 -4.41 -5.16 4.25
C GLN A 33 -4.04 -4.22 5.41
N TYR A 34 -3.65 -3.00 5.10
CA TYR A 34 -3.35 -1.97 6.11
C TYR A 34 -4.53 -1.03 6.35
N CYS A 35 -5.02 -0.36 5.32
CA CYS A 35 -6.06 0.65 5.48
C CYS A 35 -7.44 0.23 5.02
N GLY A 36 -7.56 -0.92 4.39
CA GLY A 36 -8.86 -1.42 3.93
C GLY A 36 -9.35 -0.84 2.61
N LEU A 37 -8.46 -0.14 1.86
CA LEU A 37 -8.86 0.42 0.56
C LEU A 37 -9.44 -0.68 -0.34
N ASP A 38 -10.62 -0.41 -0.91
CA ASP A 38 -11.30 -1.33 -1.81
C ASP A 38 -10.72 -1.20 -3.22
N GLY A 39 -9.88 -2.16 -3.60
CA GLY A 39 -9.23 -2.19 -4.91
C GLY A 39 -10.10 -2.73 -6.03
N LEU A 40 -11.37 -3.03 -5.77
CA LEU A 40 -12.30 -3.42 -6.82
C LEU A 40 -12.82 -2.22 -7.61
N LYS A 41 -12.57 -1.01 -7.12
CA LYS A 41 -12.81 0.22 -7.87
C LYS A 41 -11.58 0.50 -8.73
N PHE A 42 -11.78 0.88 -9.99
CA PHE A 42 -10.69 1.01 -10.95
C PHE A 42 -9.56 1.92 -10.47
N GLU A 43 -9.90 3.12 -9.99
CA GLU A 43 -8.87 4.07 -9.52
C GLU A 43 -8.07 3.51 -8.35
N ASN A 44 -8.73 2.78 -7.46
CA ASN A 44 -8.08 2.15 -6.32
C ASN A 44 -7.24 0.95 -6.75
N TRP A 45 -7.73 0.20 -7.74
CA TRP A 45 -7.00 -0.95 -8.29
C TRP A 45 -5.64 -0.53 -8.86
N LEU A 46 -5.59 0.65 -9.49
CA LEU A 46 -4.37 1.17 -10.07
C LEU A 46 -3.25 1.37 -9.05
N VAL A 47 -3.59 1.61 -7.80
CA VAL A 47 -2.60 1.89 -6.74
C VAL A 47 -2.34 0.68 -5.83
N LEU A 48 -2.86 -0.50 -6.20
CA LEU A 48 -2.54 -1.71 -5.44
C LEU A 48 -1.13 -2.19 -5.76
N THR A 49 -0.45 -2.64 -4.72
CA THR A 49 0.89 -3.21 -4.81
C THR A 49 0.98 -4.42 -3.87
N VAL A 50 2.06 -5.17 -3.99
CA VAL A 50 2.36 -6.27 -3.08
C VAL A 50 3.47 -5.81 -2.16
N ASP A 51 3.24 -5.97 -0.86
CA ASP A 51 4.22 -5.62 0.15
C ASP A 51 4.74 -6.88 0.83
N HIS A 52 6.02 -6.83 1.21
CA HIS A 52 6.66 -7.87 2.01
C HIS A 52 6.61 -7.44 3.46
N VAL A 53 5.95 -8.22 4.31
CA VAL A 53 5.90 -7.92 5.75
C VAL A 53 7.30 -8.01 6.34
N HIS A 54 8.04 -9.06 5.95
CA HIS A 54 9.45 -9.20 6.27
C HIS A 54 10.29 -8.91 5.04
N PRO A 55 11.33 -8.07 5.14
CA PRO A 55 12.21 -7.77 4.02
C PRO A 55 12.93 -9.00 3.48
N HIS A 56 13.33 -8.94 2.22
CA HIS A 56 14.10 -10.01 1.56
C HIS A 56 15.37 -10.38 2.31
N ALA A 57 16.03 -9.40 2.92
CA ALA A 57 17.30 -9.59 3.62
C ALA A 57 17.18 -10.59 4.78
N ARG A 58 15.98 -10.86 5.25
CA ARG A 58 15.74 -11.79 6.36
C ARG A 58 15.14 -13.12 5.89
N GLY A 59 15.30 -13.44 4.61
CA GLY A 59 14.75 -14.68 4.09
C GLY A 59 13.23 -14.66 3.92
N GLY A 60 12.60 -13.49 4.07
CA GLY A 60 11.17 -13.34 3.88
C GLY A 60 10.73 -13.66 2.47
N GLY A 61 11.53 -13.29 1.49
CA GLY A 61 11.42 -13.71 0.12
C GLY A 61 10.00 -13.67 -0.45
N ARG A 62 9.73 -14.64 -1.33
CA ARG A 62 8.48 -14.72 -2.09
C ARG A 62 7.48 -15.71 -1.51
N HIS A 63 7.63 -16.08 -0.25
CA HIS A 63 6.64 -16.94 0.40
C HIS A 63 5.32 -16.20 0.48
N MET A 64 4.25 -16.85 0.05
CA MET A 64 2.93 -16.21 -0.04
C MET A 64 2.46 -15.65 1.29
N GLU A 65 2.78 -16.33 2.40
CA GLU A 65 2.41 -15.87 3.74
C GLU A 65 3.12 -14.59 4.15
N ASN A 66 4.23 -14.24 3.47
CA ASN A 66 4.96 -13.00 3.72
C ASN A 66 4.48 -11.84 2.87
N LEU A 67 3.59 -12.10 1.92
CA LEU A 67 3.14 -11.09 0.94
C LEU A 67 1.72 -10.66 1.24
N VAL A 68 1.47 -9.37 1.17
CA VAL A 68 0.13 -8.83 1.36
C VAL A 68 -0.17 -7.76 0.33
N THR A 69 -1.45 -7.61 0.01
CA THR A 69 -1.93 -6.51 -0.82
C THR A 69 -1.86 -5.22 0.00
N ALA A 70 -1.27 -4.20 -0.57
CA ALA A 70 -1.21 -2.87 0.05
C ALA A 70 -1.45 -1.82 -1.02
N CYS A 71 -2.11 -0.72 -0.65
CA CYS A 71 -2.14 0.42 -1.54
C CYS A 71 -0.79 1.12 -1.50
N GLN A 72 -0.45 1.84 -2.57
CA GLN A 72 0.84 2.51 -2.66
C GLN A 72 1.09 3.48 -1.49
N PRO A 73 0.13 4.32 -1.07
CA PRO A 73 0.35 5.16 0.10
C PRO A 73 0.73 4.40 1.36
N CYS A 74 0.05 3.30 1.66
CA CYS A 74 0.37 2.48 2.83
C CYS A 74 1.76 1.86 2.72
N ASN A 75 2.11 1.37 1.54
CA ASN A 75 3.43 0.79 1.30
C ASN A 75 4.53 1.83 1.52
N LEU A 76 4.34 3.05 1.04
CA LEU A 76 5.28 4.15 1.25
C LEU A 76 5.40 4.51 2.74
N LEU A 77 4.28 4.55 3.45
CA LEU A 77 4.27 4.88 4.88
C LEU A 77 4.95 3.80 5.71
N LYS A 78 4.81 2.54 5.32
CA LYS A 78 5.50 1.44 5.99
C LYS A 78 7.01 1.56 5.79
N GLY A 79 7.43 1.90 4.57
CA GLY A 79 8.84 2.03 4.24
C GLY A 79 9.56 0.69 4.29
N LYS A 80 10.86 0.75 4.61
CA LYS A 80 11.73 -0.44 4.64
C LYS A 80 11.82 -1.08 6.02
N ARG A 81 10.96 -0.69 6.94
CA ARG A 81 11.01 -1.23 8.30
C ARG A 81 10.56 -2.67 8.34
N GLU A 82 11.13 -3.41 9.28
CA GLU A 82 10.82 -4.81 9.51
C GLU A 82 9.78 -4.95 10.62
N TYR A 83 8.87 -5.87 10.44
CA TYR A 83 7.84 -6.17 11.44
C TYR A 83 7.75 -7.68 11.62
N ALA A 84 7.57 -8.10 12.85
CA ALA A 84 7.42 -9.51 13.16
C ALA A 84 6.08 -10.06 12.66
N THR A 85 5.04 -9.22 12.63
CA THR A 85 3.69 -9.63 12.24
C THR A 85 3.04 -8.57 11.37
N LEU A 86 2.02 -8.98 10.62
CA LEU A 86 1.19 -8.05 9.84
C LEU A 86 0.49 -7.06 10.76
N GLU A 87 0.03 -7.50 11.92
CA GLU A 87 -0.67 -6.65 12.88
C GLU A 87 0.24 -5.52 13.37
N ALA A 88 1.50 -5.82 13.64
CA ALA A 88 2.47 -4.79 14.06
C ALA A 88 2.72 -3.79 12.93
N ALA A 89 2.89 -4.27 11.70
CA ALA A 89 3.06 -3.41 10.53
C ALA A 89 1.83 -2.52 10.33
N LYS A 90 0.65 -3.10 10.42
CA LYS A 90 -0.61 -2.39 10.25
C LYS A 90 -0.77 -1.28 11.29
N ALA A 91 -0.49 -1.56 12.55
CA ALA A 91 -0.58 -0.56 13.61
C ALA A 91 0.32 0.64 13.32
N HIS A 92 1.55 0.39 12.87
CA HIS A 92 2.49 1.46 12.52
C HIS A 92 1.99 2.27 11.34
N VAL A 93 1.55 1.60 10.27
CA VAL A 93 1.07 2.29 9.06
C VAL A 93 -0.14 3.15 9.38
N LEU A 94 -1.10 2.63 10.13
CA LEU A 94 -2.32 3.37 10.46
C LEU A 94 -2.03 4.58 11.35
N ALA A 95 -1.08 4.45 12.29
CA ALA A 95 -0.67 5.58 13.12
C ALA A 95 -0.05 6.70 12.26
N ARG A 96 0.79 6.35 11.29
CA ARG A 96 1.38 7.33 10.38
C ARG A 96 0.34 7.96 9.47
N ARG A 97 -0.62 7.17 8.97
CA ARG A 97 -1.71 7.69 8.15
C ARG A 97 -2.53 8.71 8.94
N GLU A 98 -2.85 8.41 10.19
CA GLU A 98 -3.62 9.31 11.04
C GLU A 98 -2.88 10.64 11.26
N LYS A 99 -1.58 10.58 11.49
CA LYS A 99 -0.76 11.78 11.64
C LYS A 99 -0.80 12.65 10.39
N TRP A 100 -0.66 12.04 9.22
CA TRP A 100 -0.74 12.77 7.94
C TRP A 100 -2.14 13.27 7.67
N HIS A 101 -3.16 12.51 8.07
CA HIS A 101 -4.55 12.95 7.93
C HIS A 101 -4.83 14.22 8.73
N GLN A 102 -4.31 14.28 9.95
CA GLN A 102 -4.42 15.49 10.77
C GLN A 102 -3.74 16.67 10.11
N THR A 103 -2.56 16.48 9.55
CA THR A 103 -1.84 17.52 8.81
C THR A 103 -2.66 18.00 7.61
N PHE A 104 -3.21 17.08 6.86
CA PHE A 104 -4.08 17.38 5.72
C PHE A 104 -5.29 18.20 6.15
N GLN A 105 -5.98 17.77 7.19
CA GLN A 105 -7.16 18.47 7.69
C GLN A 105 -6.83 19.91 8.11
N ALA A 106 -5.71 20.12 8.78
CA ALA A 106 -5.29 21.43 9.19
C ALA A 106 -5.00 22.33 7.97
N GLN A 107 -4.30 21.80 6.97
CA GLN A 107 -3.99 22.55 5.74
C GLN A 107 -5.24 22.88 4.93
N VAL A 108 -6.12 21.93 4.75
CA VAL A 108 -7.35 22.12 3.97
C VAL A 108 -8.27 23.11 4.68
N LYS A 109 -8.38 23.02 5.98
CA LYS A 109 -9.20 23.95 6.78
C LYS A 109 -8.70 25.39 6.64
N VAL A 110 -7.38 25.59 6.72
CA VAL A 110 -6.79 26.93 6.55
C VAL A 110 -7.01 27.42 5.13
N SER A 111 -6.80 26.57 4.12
CA SER A 111 -7.01 26.94 2.71
C SER A 111 -8.46 27.27 2.42
N ALA A 112 -9.40 26.51 2.97
CA ALA A 112 -10.82 26.75 2.80
C ALA A 112 -11.24 28.07 3.45
N ALA A 113 -10.73 28.37 4.63
CA ALA A 113 -10.99 29.64 5.30
C ALA A 113 -10.45 30.82 4.48
N ALA A 114 -9.25 30.70 3.92
CA ALA A 114 -8.68 31.73 3.06
C ALA A 114 -9.49 31.92 1.76
N ALA A 115 -9.97 30.83 1.18
CA ALA A 115 -10.79 30.88 -0.03
C ALA A 115 -12.17 31.48 0.19
N ALA A 116 -12.69 31.43 1.42
CA ALA A 116 -13.99 31.98 1.78
C ALA A 116 -14.00 33.50 1.87
N HIS A 117 -12.82 34.13 1.91
CA HIS A 117 -12.65 35.56 1.95
C HIS A 117 -12.21 36.09 0.59
#